data_5c898a885e9d3162bc731ce0d42b5501
#
_entry.id   5c898a885e9d3162bc731ce0d42b5501
#
_cell.length_a   1.000
_cell.length_b   1.000
_cell.length_c   1.000
_cell.angle_alpha   90.00
_cell.angle_beta   90.00
_cell.angle_gamma   90.00
#
_symmetry.space_group_name_H-M   'P 1'
#
loop_
_entity.id
_entity.type
_entity.pdbx_description
1 polymer ?
#
loop_
_entity_poly.entity_id
_entity_poly.type
_entity_poly.pdbx_seq_one_letter_code
_entity_poly.pdbx_strand_id
1 'polypeptide(L)'
;MELHNKDDIRNEILQTWLRSAWVYPFEGPDGRNYMRLTPGGRLKVRRRIGELEKSLGAEGEELARQEEAGTLPVEREKLELAMMVQAYDSERRFIRSQGGVLGTPAVALAEDEAPPEEAT
;
A
#
# COMPACT_ATOMS: atom_id res chain seq x y z
N MET A 1 -23.21 -18.02 5.51
CA MET A 1 -22.51 -17.78 5.22
C MET A 1 -22.32 -16.88 4.51
N GLU A 2 -21.90 -16.34 4.69
CA GLU A 2 -21.76 -15.51 4.04
C GLU A 2 -20.71 -15.49 3.28
N LEU A 3 -20.77 -15.30 2.30
CA LEU A 3 -19.70 -15.14 1.47
C LEU A 3 -19.33 -13.74 1.48
N HIS A 4 -18.12 -13.47 1.74
CA HIS A 4 -17.61 -12.11 1.62
C HIS A 4 -17.18 -11.93 0.18
N ASN A 5 -17.67 -10.90 -0.46
CA ASN A 5 -17.15 -10.61 -1.78
C ASN A 5 -15.83 -9.82 -1.61
N LYS A 6 -15.17 -9.61 -2.73
CA LYS A 6 -13.85 -8.99 -2.68
C LYS A 6 -13.90 -7.58 -2.13
N ASP A 7 -14.96 -6.84 -2.42
CA ASP A 7 -15.08 -5.48 -1.94
C ASP A 7 -15.20 -5.44 -0.43
N ASP A 8 -15.92 -6.38 0.15
CA ASP A 8 -16.05 -6.44 1.60
C ASP A 8 -14.71 -6.71 2.25
N ILE A 9 -13.95 -7.62 1.69
CA ILE A 9 -12.65 -7.96 2.24
C ILE A 9 -11.71 -6.78 2.11
N ARG A 10 -11.74 -6.13 0.95
CA ARG A 10 -10.90 -4.97 0.72
C ARG A 10 -11.20 -3.87 1.74
N ASN A 11 -12.49 -3.63 1.98
CA ASN A 11 -12.88 -2.61 2.93
C ASN A 11 -12.42 -2.96 4.34
N GLU A 12 -12.53 -4.22 4.69
CA GLU A 12 -12.08 -4.68 5.99
C GLU A 12 -10.59 -4.44 6.19
N ILE A 13 -9.82 -4.71 5.16
CA ILE A 13 -8.39 -4.49 5.21
C ILE A 13 -8.09 -3.01 5.39
N LEU A 14 -8.78 -2.16 4.63
CA LEU A 14 -8.57 -0.72 4.74
C LEU A 14 -8.94 -0.20 6.11
N GLN A 15 -10.03 -0.71 6.68
CA GLN A 15 -10.42 -0.29 8.02
C GLN A 15 -9.36 -0.67 9.05
N THR A 16 -8.76 -1.82 8.88
CA THR A 16 -7.69 -2.25 9.76
C THR A 16 -6.50 -1.29 9.66
N TRP A 17 -6.15 -0.91 8.43
CA TRP A 17 -5.04 0.02 8.22
C TRP A 17 -5.33 1.37 8.85
N LEU A 18 -6.57 1.84 8.74
CA LEU A 18 -6.95 3.12 9.34
C LEU A 18 -6.85 3.05 10.85
N ARG A 19 -7.37 1.99 11.44
CA ARG A 19 -7.34 1.84 12.89
C ARG A 19 -5.92 1.72 13.42
N SER A 20 -5.04 1.16 12.62
CA SER A 20 -3.65 0.98 13.03
C SER A 20 -2.79 2.19 12.69
N ALA A 21 -3.39 3.22 12.12
CA ALA A 21 -2.68 4.43 11.73
C ALA A 21 -1.59 4.15 10.69
N TRP A 22 -1.80 3.15 9.85
CA TRP A 22 -0.91 2.90 8.74
C TRP A 22 -1.22 3.83 7.58
N VAL A 23 -2.47 4.27 7.47
CA VAL A 23 -2.89 5.17 6.40
C VAL A 23 -3.76 6.26 7.01
N TYR A 24 -3.92 7.31 6.26
CA TYR A 24 -4.83 8.39 6.62
C TYR A 24 -5.48 8.93 5.35
N PRO A 25 -6.70 9.46 5.46
CA PRO A 25 -7.36 10.01 4.29
C PRO A 25 -6.72 11.34 3.90
N PHE A 26 -6.66 11.59 2.62
CA PHE A 26 -6.04 12.80 2.10
C PHE A 26 -6.84 13.27 0.90
N GLU A 27 -7.19 14.55 0.90
CA GLU A 27 -7.89 15.12 -0.24
C GLU A 27 -6.86 15.78 -1.16
N GLY A 28 -6.79 15.29 -2.38
CA GLY A 28 -5.82 15.80 -3.32
C GLY A 28 -6.25 17.10 -3.96
N PRO A 29 -5.36 17.69 -4.76
CA PRO A 29 -5.67 18.94 -5.46
C PRO A 29 -6.85 18.80 -6.41
N ASP A 30 -7.12 17.59 -6.87
CA ASP A 30 -8.24 17.35 -7.77
C ASP A 30 -9.55 17.17 -7.03
N GLY A 31 -9.55 17.35 -5.71
CA GLY A 31 -10.75 17.21 -4.92
C GLY A 31 -11.13 15.79 -4.60
N ARG A 32 -10.33 14.82 -5.02
CA ARG A 32 -10.61 13.43 -4.73
C ARG A 32 -9.94 13.02 -3.44
N ASN A 33 -10.53 12.01 -2.82
CA ASN A 33 -9.98 11.48 -1.59
C ASN A 33 -9.07 10.32 -1.88
N TYR A 34 -7.91 10.35 -1.25
CA TYR A 34 -6.92 9.32 -1.38
C TYR A 34 -6.58 8.78 -0.01
N MET A 35 -6.05 7.58 0.01
CA MET A 35 -5.55 7.01 1.24
C MET A 35 -4.02 7.05 1.14
N ARG A 36 -3.38 7.73 2.05
CA ARG A 36 -1.93 7.87 2.04
C ARG A 36 -1.33 7.13 3.21
N LEU A 37 -0.13 6.61 3.01
CA LEU A 37 0.57 5.91 4.06
C LEU A 37 1.22 6.92 5.01
N THR A 38 1.09 6.64 6.31
CA THR A 38 1.87 7.41 7.28
C THR A 38 3.32 6.96 7.20
N PRO A 39 4.26 7.76 7.70
CA PRO A 39 5.65 7.30 7.69
C PRO A 39 5.84 5.97 8.42
N GLY A 40 5.22 5.82 9.58
CA GLY A 40 5.30 4.55 10.29
C GLY A 40 4.59 3.44 9.53
N GLY A 41 3.47 3.79 8.89
CA GLY A 41 2.74 2.81 8.10
C GLY A 41 3.54 2.33 6.92
N ARG A 42 4.30 3.22 6.29
CA ARG A 42 5.12 2.82 5.16
C ARG A 42 6.13 1.75 5.56
N LEU A 43 6.76 1.94 6.69
CA LEU A 43 7.71 0.94 7.16
C LEU A 43 7.03 -0.38 7.47
N LYS A 44 5.88 -0.31 8.13
CA LYS A 44 5.17 -1.52 8.49
C LYS A 44 4.64 -2.26 7.26
N VAL A 45 4.17 -1.51 6.28
CA VAL A 45 3.68 -2.11 5.05
C VAL A 45 4.83 -2.82 4.32
N ARG A 46 5.99 -2.17 4.26
CA ARG A 46 7.13 -2.82 3.60
C ARG A 46 7.51 -4.12 4.29
N ARG A 47 7.52 -4.10 5.62
CA ARG A 47 7.84 -5.32 6.36
C ARG A 47 6.79 -6.39 6.14
N ARG A 48 5.52 -5.98 6.16
CA ARG A 48 4.45 -6.94 5.98
C ARG A 48 4.46 -7.54 4.58
N ILE A 49 4.79 -6.72 3.56
CA ILE A 49 4.91 -7.24 2.22
C ILE A 49 5.92 -8.38 2.17
N GLY A 50 7.08 -8.16 2.77
CA GLY A 50 8.08 -9.22 2.79
C GLY A 50 7.62 -10.46 3.50
N GLU A 51 6.93 -10.28 4.62
CA GLU A 51 6.42 -11.42 5.36
C GLU A 51 5.38 -12.21 4.56
N LEU A 52 4.47 -11.48 3.92
CA LEU A 52 3.42 -12.13 3.16
C LEU A 52 3.99 -12.82 1.92
N GLU A 53 4.94 -12.20 1.25
CA GLU A 53 5.56 -12.83 0.09
C GLU A 53 6.21 -14.14 0.48
N LYS A 54 6.89 -14.14 1.61
CA LYS A 54 7.55 -15.35 2.06
C LYS A 54 6.53 -16.41 2.42
N SER A 55 5.49 -16.01 3.12
CA SER A 55 4.46 -16.95 3.56
C SER A 55 3.67 -17.53 2.40
N LEU A 56 3.35 -16.69 1.43
CA LEU A 56 2.51 -17.11 0.31
C LEU A 56 3.31 -17.73 -0.82
N GLY A 57 4.62 -17.51 -0.83
CA GLY A 57 5.44 -18.00 -1.93
C GLY A 57 5.09 -17.30 -3.23
N ALA A 58 4.70 -16.04 -3.15
CA ALA A 58 4.26 -15.29 -4.33
C ALA A 58 4.80 -13.87 -4.24
N GLU A 59 5.01 -13.28 -5.41
CA GLU A 59 5.50 -11.91 -5.46
C GLU A 59 4.36 -10.93 -5.42
N GLY A 60 4.51 -9.93 -4.57
CA GLY A 60 3.45 -8.95 -4.40
C GLY A 60 3.13 -8.19 -5.68
N GLU A 61 4.15 -7.90 -6.49
CA GLU A 61 3.91 -7.18 -7.73
C GLU A 61 3.06 -7.99 -8.70
N GLU A 62 3.27 -9.29 -8.72
CA GLU A 62 2.46 -10.13 -9.59
C GLU A 62 1.01 -10.15 -9.11
N LEU A 63 0.81 -10.25 -7.80
CA LEU A 63 -0.54 -10.23 -7.26
C LEU A 63 -1.21 -8.89 -7.51
N ALA A 64 -0.46 -7.81 -7.41
CA ALA A 64 -1.01 -6.49 -7.68
C ALA A 64 -1.45 -6.37 -9.13
N ARG A 65 -0.67 -6.92 -10.05
CA ARG A 65 -1.07 -6.90 -11.45
C ARG A 65 -2.33 -7.71 -11.69
N GLN A 66 -2.44 -8.86 -11.02
CA GLN A 66 -3.63 -9.67 -11.14
C GLN A 66 -4.84 -8.95 -10.59
N GLU A 67 -4.66 -8.23 -9.49
CA GLU A 67 -5.76 -7.49 -8.91
C GLU A 67 -6.22 -6.37 -9.84
N GLU A 68 -5.28 -5.69 -10.46
CA GLU A 68 -5.64 -4.63 -11.40
C GLU A 68 -6.37 -5.20 -12.61
N ALA A 69 -5.98 -6.38 -13.04
CA ALA A 69 -6.62 -7.02 -14.17
C ALA A 69 -7.94 -7.68 -13.81
N GLY A 70 -8.26 -7.74 -12.53
CA GLY A 70 -9.49 -8.38 -12.09
C GLY A 70 -9.42 -9.88 -12.09
N THR A 71 -8.22 -10.45 -12.11
CA THR A 71 -8.06 -11.90 -12.18
C THR A 71 -7.59 -12.52 -10.88
N LEU A 72 -7.32 -11.69 -9.87
CA LEU A 72 -6.84 -12.24 -8.60
C LEU A 72 -7.96 -12.98 -7.89
N PRO A 73 -7.73 -14.23 -7.47
CA PRO A 73 -8.74 -14.94 -6.72
C PRO A 73 -9.04 -14.27 -5.41
N VAL A 74 -10.24 -14.51 -4.90
CA VAL A 74 -10.65 -13.92 -3.63
C VAL A 74 -10.00 -14.72 -2.51
N GLU A 75 -8.91 -14.20 -1.99
CA GLU A 75 -8.19 -14.83 -0.90
C GLU A 75 -7.58 -13.71 -0.08
N ARG A 76 -7.94 -13.64 1.19
CA ARG A 76 -7.64 -12.45 1.98
C ARG A 76 -6.17 -12.07 1.99
N GLU A 77 -5.29 -13.04 2.22
CA GLU A 77 -3.88 -12.70 2.32
C GLU A 77 -3.29 -12.25 0.99
N LYS A 78 -3.72 -12.89 -0.09
CA LYS A 78 -3.25 -12.45 -1.39
C LYS A 78 -3.78 -11.08 -1.74
N LEU A 79 -5.04 -10.83 -1.41
CA LEU A 79 -5.62 -9.52 -1.66
C LEU A 79 -4.93 -8.45 -0.80
N GLU A 80 -4.64 -8.79 0.46
CA GLU A 80 -3.94 -7.85 1.32
C GLU A 80 -2.57 -7.50 0.74
N LEU A 81 -1.84 -8.50 0.28
CA LEU A 81 -0.53 -8.25 -0.30
C LEU A 81 -0.64 -7.40 -1.56
N ALA A 82 -1.59 -7.72 -2.42
CA ALA A 82 -1.80 -6.94 -3.64
C ALA A 82 -2.12 -5.48 -3.30
N MET A 83 -2.99 -5.27 -2.32
CA MET A 83 -3.36 -3.92 -1.94
C MET A 83 -2.19 -3.16 -1.34
N MET A 84 -1.36 -3.84 -0.57
CA MET A 84 -0.19 -3.19 0.02
C MET A 84 0.78 -2.73 -1.04
N VAL A 85 1.03 -3.57 -2.03
CA VAL A 85 1.93 -3.19 -3.11
C VAL A 85 1.34 -2.03 -3.89
N GLN A 86 0.05 -2.08 -4.18
CA GLN A 86 -0.61 -1.00 -4.89
C GLN A 86 -0.53 0.30 -4.11
N ALA A 87 -0.76 0.24 -2.82
CA ALA A 87 -0.72 1.43 -1.99
C ALA A 87 0.68 2.00 -1.94
N TYR A 88 1.67 1.15 -1.81
CA TYR A 88 3.05 1.59 -1.74
C TYR A 88 3.47 2.24 -3.05
N ASP A 89 3.12 1.64 -4.17
CA ASP A 89 3.44 2.18 -5.47
C ASP A 89 2.68 3.48 -5.74
N SER A 90 1.43 3.54 -5.33
CA SER A 90 0.64 4.75 -5.50
C SER A 90 1.23 5.90 -4.72
N GLU A 91 1.69 5.62 -3.51
CA GLU A 91 2.29 6.65 -2.69
C GLU A 91 3.55 7.20 -3.37
N ARG A 92 4.36 6.32 -3.90
CA ARG A 92 5.57 6.75 -4.56
C ARG A 92 5.26 7.56 -5.81
N ARG A 93 4.28 7.12 -6.59
CA ARG A 93 3.88 7.86 -7.78
C ARG A 93 3.28 9.21 -7.42
N PHE A 94 2.52 9.25 -6.34
CA PHE A 94 1.91 10.51 -5.93
C PHE A 94 2.99 11.53 -5.57
N ILE A 95 3.95 11.14 -4.78
CA ILE A 95 5.02 12.05 -4.40
C ILE A 95 5.81 12.47 -5.61
N ARG A 96 6.06 11.55 -6.53
CA ARG A 96 6.79 11.88 -7.74
C ARG A 96 6.00 12.84 -8.62
N SER A 97 4.67 12.67 -8.67
CA SER A 97 3.85 13.55 -9.49
C SER A 97 3.76 14.94 -8.91
N GLN A 98 3.93 15.06 -7.61
CA GLN A 98 4.03 16.38 -7.01
C GLN A 98 5.37 17.00 -7.37
N GLY A 99 6.15 16.24 -8.09
CA GLY A 99 7.39 16.71 -8.64
C GLY A 99 8.47 16.89 -7.64
N GLY A 100 8.26 16.34 -6.49
CA GLY A 100 9.17 16.68 -5.47
C GLY A 100 9.22 18.18 -5.35
N VAL A 101 8.31 18.82 -6.03
CA VAL A 101 8.24 20.25 -6.04
C VAL A 101 8.15 20.77 -4.66
N LEU A 102 7.37 20.11 -3.88
CA LEU A 102 7.22 20.50 -2.51
C LEU A 102 8.51 20.30 -1.75
N GLY A 103 9.38 19.49 -2.28
CA GLY A 103 10.66 19.26 -1.67
C GLY A 103 10.59 18.44 -0.42
N THR A 104 9.90 18.95 0.55
CA THR A 104 9.83 18.28 1.81
C THR A 104 9.32 16.84 1.71
N PRO A 105 8.20 16.61 1.04
CA PRO A 105 7.75 15.23 0.92
C PRO A 105 8.74 14.36 0.18
N ALA A 106 9.41 14.91 -0.82
CA ALA A 106 10.38 14.13 -1.56
C ALA A 106 11.55 13.75 -0.69
N VAL A 107 11.99 14.67 0.13
CA VAL A 107 13.09 14.38 1.03
C VAL A 107 12.69 13.31 2.02
N ALA A 108 11.50 13.43 2.57
CA ALA A 108 11.03 12.45 3.53
C ALA A 108 10.95 11.07 2.88
N LEU A 109 10.50 11.02 1.65
CA LEU A 109 10.42 9.75 0.96
C LEU A 109 11.79 9.15 0.77
N ALA A 110 12.74 9.97 0.39
CA ALA A 110 14.10 9.48 0.19
C ALA A 110 14.65 8.90 1.48
N GLU A 111 14.39 9.56 2.57
CA GLU A 111 14.86 9.03 3.84
C GLU A 111 14.23 7.70 4.16
N ASP A 112 12.96 7.56 3.88
CA ASP A 112 12.28 6.31 4.13
C ASP A 112 12.85 5.19 3.30
N GLU A 113 13.26 5.49 2.11
CA GLU A 113 13.76 4.46 1.23
C GLU A 113 15.20 4.15 1.46
N ALA A 114 15.92 5.16 1.80
CA ALA A 114 17.33 4.95 1.93
C ALA A 114 17.67 3.99 3.00
N PRO A 115 17.15 4.06 4.00
CA PRO A 115 17.61 3.21 4.97
C PRO A 115 17.30 1.89 4.73
N PRO A 116 17.34 2.04 4.64
CA PRO A 116 17.48 1.23 4.85
C PRO A 116 17.58 0.30 4.36
N GLU A 117 17.23 0.63 3.93
CA GLU A 117 17.23 -0.10 3.54
C GLU A 117 18.05 -0.64 3.63
N GLU A 118 18.17 -0.22 3.66
CA GLU A 118 18.88 -0.55 3.60
C GLU A 118 19.44 -0.86 4.39
N ALA A 119 19.41 -0.45 4.75
CA ALA A 119 20.06 -0.74 5.52
C ALA A 119 19.98 -1.81 5.78
N THR A 120 19.75 -1.90 5.58
CA THR A 120 19.76 -2.85 5.87
C THR A 120 19.98 -3.64 5.54
#